data_a80b49a3898a506bf9a8b0ebac9ded99
#
_entry.id   a80b49a3898a506bf9a8b0ebac9ded99
#
_cell.length_a   1.000
_cell.length_b   1.000
_cell.length_c   1.000
_cell.angle_alpha   90.00
_cell.angle_beta   90.00
_cell.angle_gamma   90.00
#
_symmetry.space_group_name_H-M   'P 1'
#
loop_
_entity.id
_entity.type
_entity.pdbx_description
1 polymer ?
#
loop_
_entity_poly.entity_id
_entity_poly.type
_entity_poly.pdbx_seq_one_letter_code
_entity_poly.pdbx_strand_id
1 'polypeptide(L)'
;ALSSAASDVYKRQPDDIHPYSIDEVFIDATNYLHIYHKTPKEMAVMLMNAVMERTGICATAGIGTNLFLAKVALDITAKHVPDHIGYLDIPAFERTLWHHRPITDIWNIGRGIAFRLEKYGIHDLYGVAHCDERLLYKEFGVNAEFLIDHAHGRETCEIRDIHAYKSKTNSISNSQILFSDYTFEDALICLKEMVDMLSLELIEKHMVASGISLGVGYSRDVAPSTGGSERLSEQTSSYDKLVKEFESIYRRTTRRTAPIRKLSIAFTNIVDEDHATLQPDLFSQREEDEKERKMQEAVLAIKQKFGKNALLRGMSYTEKATARVRNKLIGGHNGGE
;
A
#
# COMPACT_ATOMS: atom_id res chain seq x y z
N ALA A 1 16.62 -6.88 -1.82
CA ALA A 1 17.57 -7.80 -1.20
C ALA A 1 16.99 -8.45 0.08
N LEU A 2 16.33 -7.69 0.96
CA LEU A 2 15.56 -8.25 2.09
C LEU A 2 14.43 -9.17 1.59
N SER A 3 13.82 -8.86 0.45
CA SER A 3 12.83 -9.68 -0.22
C SER A 3 13.35 -11.08 -0.56
N SER A 4 14.61 -11.28 -0.94
CA SER A 4 15.14 -12.61 -1.26
C SER A 4 15.49 -13.43 -0.01
N ALA A 5 16.04 -12.80 1.03
CA ALA A 5 16.31 -13.49 2.30
C ALA A 5 15.01 -13.79 3.06
N ALA A 6 14.07 -12.84 3.11
CA ALA A 6 12.72 -13.07 3.62
C ALA A 6 11.96 -14.11 2.79
N SER A 7 12.11 -14.13 1.45
CA SER A 7 11.50 -15.11 0.56
C SER A 7 11.96 -16.54 0.82
N ASP A 8 13.22 -16.77 1.20
CA ASP A 8 13.71 -18.11 1.51
C ASP A 8 13.22 -18.62 2.88
N VAL A 9 13.07 -17.73 3.85
CA VAL A 9 12.42 -18.03 5.14
C VAL A 9 10.91 -18.20 4.93
N TYR A 10 10.30 -17.36 4.11
CA TYR A 10 8.88 -17.39 3.74
C TYR A 10 8.44 -18.70 3.09
N LYS A 11 9.30 -19.31 2.27
CA LYS A 11 9.00 -20.60 1.63
C LYS A 11 8.99 -21.78 2.59
N ARG A 12 9.56 -21.62 3.80
CA ARG A 12 9.69 -22.72 4.76
C ARG A 12 8.60 -22.71 5.84
N GLN A 13 8.07 -21.52 6.23
CA GLN A 13 7.04 -21.41 7.28
C GLN A 13 6.21 -20.11 7.07
N PRO A 14 5.23 -20.13 6.17
CA PRO A 14 4.46 -18.93 5.81
C PRO A 14 3.56 -18.41 6.96
N ASP A 15 3.17 -19.25 7.92
CA ASP A 15 2.18 -18.88 8.93
C ASP A 15 2.74 -17.99 10.04
N ASP A 16 4.05 -18.03 10.28
CA ASP A 16 4.71 -17.27 11.35
C ASP A 16 5.44 -16.01 10.85
N ILE A 17 5.34 -15.69 9.55
CA ILE A 17 6.03 -14.58 8.92
C ILE A 17 5.08 -13.77 8.05
N HIS A 18 5.05 -12.46 8.26
CA HIS A 18 4.29 -11.54 7.44
C HIS A 18 5.15 -10.39 6.93
N PRO A 19 5.43 -10.30 5.59
CA PRO A 19 6.04 -9.12 4.98
C PRO A 19 5.10 -7.92 5.11
N TYR A 20 5.48 -6.96 5.93
CA TYR A 20 4.67 -5.76 6.17
C TYR A 20 4.88 -4.70 5.08
N SER A 21 6.13 -4.55 4.64
CA SER A 21 6.50 -3.65 3.55
C SER A 21 7.65 -4.26 2.73
N ILE A 22 8.22 -3.49 1.81
CA ILE A 22 9.37 -3.93 1.00
C ILE A 22 10.62 -4.21 1.84
N ASP A 23 10.74 -3.57 3.01
CA ASP A 23 11.91 -3.58 3.89
C ASP A 23 11.57 -3.97 5.34
N GLU A 24 10.34 -4.32 5.63
CA GLU A 24 9.89 -4.70 6.96
C GLU A 24 9.13 -6.02 6.98
N VAL A 25 9.38 -6.82 8.00
CA VAL A 25 8.74 -8.12 8.20
C VAL A 25 8.37 -8.33 9.66
N PHE A 26 7.18 -8.85 9.94
CA PHE A 26 6.82 -9.41 11.23
C PHE A 26 7.15 -10.89 11.28
N ILE A 27 7.70 -11.34 12.41
CA ILE A 27 8.07 -12.73 12.66
C ILE A 27 7.56 -13.11 14.05
N ASP A 28 6.70 -14.12 14.13
CA ASP A 28 6.39 -14.77 15.42
C ASP A 28 7.49 -15.78 15.75
N ALA A 29 8.38 -15.38 16.67
CA ALA A 29 9.50 -16.20 17.08
C ALA A 29 9.19 -17.09 18.28
N THR A 30 7.98 -17.04 18.85
CA THR A 30 7.62 -17.67 20.12
C THR A 30 7.97 -19.16 20.14
N ASN A 31 7.55 -19.90 19.11
CA ASN A 31 7.77 -21.34 19.01
C ASN A 31 9.22 -21.73 18.69
N TYR A 32 10.05 -20.78 18.27
CA TYR A 32 11.42 -21.05 17.84
C TYR A 32 12.46 -20.78 18.94
N LEU A 33 12.14 -19.95 19.93
CA LEU A 33 13.07 -19.59 20.99
C LEU A 33 13.62 -20.83 21.72
N HIS A 34 12.75 -21.79 22.05
CA HIS A 34 13.18 -23.03 22.70
C HIS A 34 13.93 -23.99 21.76
N ILE A 35 13.56 -24.03 20.47
CA ILE A 35 14.21 -24.88 19.45
C ILE A 35 15.66 -24.45 19.24
N TYR A 36 15.89 -23.14 19.17
CA TYR A 36 17.21 -22.57 18.97
C TYR A 36 17.96 -22.29 20.29
N HIS A 37 17.35 -22.58 21.45
CA HIS A 37 17.89 -22.28 22.78
C HIS A 37 18.34 -20.80 22.90
N LYS A 38 17.50 -19.87 22.44
CA LYS A 38 17.81 -18.43 22.39
C LYS A 38 16.77 -17.61 23.13
N THR A 39 17.25 -16.54 23.73
CA THR A 39 16.39 -15.43 24.18
C THR A 39 15.85 -14.65 22.96
N PRO A 40 14.77 -13.88 23.10
CA PRO A 40 14.28 -13.02 22.03
C PRO A 40 15.35 -12.10 21.44
N LYS A 41 16.22 -11.52 22.30
CA LYS A 41 17.31 -10.66 21.85
C LYS A 41 18.38 -11.43 21.05
N GLU A 42 18.77 -12.61 21.51
CA GLU A 42 19.74 -13.45 20.79
C GLU A 42 19.19 -13.94 19.45
N MET A 43 17.88 -14.20 19.38
CA MET A 43 17.20 -14.53 18.12
C MET A 43 17.23 -13.34 17.16
N ALA A 44 16.91 -12.13 17.63
CA ALA A 44 16.99 -10.92 16.82
C ALA A 44 18.41 -10.69 16.27
N VAL A 45 19.45 -10.80 17.11
CA VAL A 45 20.86 -10.69 16.69
C VAL A 45 21.21 -11.72 15.63
N MET A 46 20.77 -12.97 15.79
CA MET A 46 21.03 -14.04 14.82
C MET A 46 20.39 -13.70 13.46
N LEU A 47 19.14 -13.23 13.45
CA LEU A 47 18.44 -12.84 12.22
C LEU A 47 19.10 -11.63 11.56
N MET A 48 19.42 -10.59 12.32
CA MET A 48 20.11 -9.39 11.81
C MET A 48 21.47 -9.73 11.19
N ASN A 49 22.26 -10.62 11.83
CA ASN A 49 23.54 -11.09 11.30
C ASN A 49 23.35 -11.87 9.99
N ALA A 50 22.34 -12.73 9.90
CA ALA A 50 22.04 -13.47 8.69
C ALA A 50 21.64 -12.55 7.52
N VAL A 51 20.91 -11.46 7.81
CA VAL A 51 20.61 -10.41 6.82
C VAL A 51 21.88 -9.70 6.38
N MET A 52 22.73 -9.27 7.32
CA MET A 52 23.99 -8.60 7.01
C MET A 52 24.91 -9.49 6.18
N GLU A 53 25.08 -10.76 6.54
CA GLU A 53 25.93 -11.70 5.82
C GLU A 53 25.47 -11.94 4.37
N ARG A 54 24.14 -11.98 4.16
CA ARG A 54 23.59 -12.28 2.83
C ARG A 54 23.45 -11.06 1.93
N THR A 55 23.25 -9.88 2.51
CA THR A 55 22.86 -8.67 1.74
C THR A 55 23.80 -7.51 1.92
N GLY A 56 24.65 -7.52 2.96
CA GLY A 56 25.46 -6.36 3.36
C GLY A 56 24.64 -5.21 3.97
N ILE A 57 23.35 -5.43 4.27
CA ILE A 57 22.45 -4.40 4.81
C ILE A 57 22.35 -4.56 6.33
N CYS A 58 22.57 -3.46 7.06
CA CYS A 58 22.34 -3.41 8.50
C CYS A 58 20.83 -3.34 8.77
N ALA A 59 20.30 -4.31 9.50
CA ALA A 59 18.90 -4.34 9.91
C ALA A 59 18.72 -3.77 11.33
N THR A 60 17.50 -3.38 11.66
CA THR A 60 17.05 -3.03 13.02
C THR A 60 15.97 -4.03 13.45
N ALA A 61 15.83 -4.26 14.75
CA ALA A 61 14.83 -5.17 15.28
C ALA A 61 14.01 -4.53 16.41
N GLY A 62 12.69 -4.70 16.34
CA GLY A 62 11.75 -4.41 17.43
C GLY A 62 11.22 -5.72 18.01
N ILE A 63 11.36 -5.92 19.30
CA ILE A 63 10.88 -7.08 20.03
C ILE A 63 9.71 -6.64 20.91
N GLY A 64 8.58 -7.29 20.78
CA GLY A 64 7.40 -7.02 21.58
C GLY A 64 6.60 -8.29 21.88
N THR A 65 5.74 -8.22 22.86
CA THR A 65 4.83 -9.31 23.22
C THR A 65 3.60 -9.42 22.31
N ASN A 66 3.44 -8.47 21.39
CA ASN A 66 2.43 -8.44 20.32
C ASN A 66 2.92 -7.61 19.14
N LEU A 67 2.17 -7.59 18.03
CA LEU A 67 2.54 -6.88 16.80
C LEU A 67 2.70 -5.37 17.01
N PHE A 68 1.83 -4.75 17.80
CA PHE A 68 1.90 -3.31 18.09
C PHE A 68 3.18 -2.96 18.85
N LEU A 69 3.47 -3.64 19.95
CA LEU A 69 4.66 -3.39 20.76
C LEU A 69 5.95 -3.66 19.98
N ALA A 70 5.97 -4.72 19.16
CA ALA A 70 7.11 -5.02 18.29
C ALA A 70 7.34 -3.89 17.28
N LYS A 71 6.28 -3.39 16.64
CA LYS A 71 6.37 -2.30 15.66
C LYS A 71 6.82 -0.99 16.30
N VAL A 72 6.26 -0.63 17.44
CA VAL A 72 6.63 0.60 18.15
C VAL A 72 8.05 0.51 18.73
N ALA A 73 8.46 -0.67 19.19
CA ALA A 73 9.86 -0.92 19.60
C ALA A 73 10.83 -0.72 18.43
N LEU A 74 10.46 -1.17 17.22
CA LEU A 74 11.26 -0.94 16.02
C LEU A 74 11.34 0.54 15.65
N ASP A 75 10.19 1.22 15.58
CA ASP A 75 10.11 2.58 15.04
C ASP A 75 10.70 3.64 15.97
N ILE A 76 10.58 3.45 17.27
CA ILE A 76 10.98 4.44 18.26
C ILE A 76 12.22 3.96 19.03
N THR A 77 12.15 2.80 19.71
CA THR A 77 13.19 2.39 20.64
C THR A 77 14.48 1.96 19.92
N ALA A 78 14.38 1.11 18.90
CA ALA A 78 15.54 0.54 18.22
C ALA A 78 16.41 1.58 17.51
N LYS A 79 15.83 2.68 17.04
CA LYS A 79 16.54 3.78 16.37
C LYS A 79 17.44 4.59 17.29
N HIS A 80 17.22 4.51 18.61
CA HIS A 80 17.91 5.31 19.63
C HIS A 80 18.88 4.50 20.50
N VAL A 81 19.08 3.21 20.20
CA VAL A 81 19.99 2.34 20.93
C VAL A 81 21.14 1.86 20.04
N PRO A 82 22.36 1.69 20.59
CA PRO A 82 23.55 1.36 19.80
C PRO A 82 23.51 0.02 19.09
N ASP A 83 22.80 -0.97 19.66
CA ASP A 83 22.66 -2.32 19.10
C ASP A 83 21.49 -2.44 18.11
N HIS A 84 20.76 -1.35 17.86
CA HIS A 84 19.61 -1.28 16.97
C HIS A 84 18.50 -2.30 17.29
N ILE A 85 18.37 -2.68 18.59
CA ILE A 85 17.34 -3.62 19.05
C ILE A 85 16.49 -2.94 20.12
N GLY A 86 15.22 -2.70 19.81
CA GLY A 86 14.21 -2.24 20.77
C GLY A 86 13.50 -3.42 21.43
N TYR A 87 13.17 -3.31 22.72
CA TYR A 87 12.33 -4.27 23.44
C TYR A 87 11.24 -3.55 24.20
N LEU A 88 10.00 -4.01 24.04
CA LEU A 88 8.83 -3.52 24.77
C LEU A 88 7.94 -4.68 25.22
N ASP A 89 7.71 -4.74 26.51
CA ASP A 89 6.51 -5.34 27.12
C ASP A 89 5.57 -4.22 27.59
N ILE A 90 4.38 -4.54 28.05
CA ILE A 90 3.40 -3.54 28.49
C ILE A 90 3.97 -2.61 29.59
N PRO A 91 4.59 -3.12 30.67
CA PRO A 91 5.18 -2.25 31.69
C PRO A 91 6.29 -1.33 31.17
N ALA A 92 7.13 -1.80 30.26
CA ALA A 92 8.16 -0.98 29.65
C ALA A 92 7.56 0.10 28.74
N PHE A 93 6.56 -0.27 27.94
CA PHE A 93 5.84 0.63 27.07
C PHE A 93 5.17 1.77 27.86
N GLU A 94 4.41 1.45 28.89
CA GLU A 94 3.77 2.46 29.76
C GLU A 94 4.80 3.40 30.38
N ARG A 95 5.87 2.86 30.92
CA ARG A 95 6.92 3.66 31.56
C ARG A 95 7.66 4.58 30.62
N THR A 96 7.88 4.16 29.36
CA THR A 96 8.81 4.85 28.44
C THR A 96 8.12 5.60 27.31
N LEU A 97 6.94 5.14 26.85
CA LEU A 97 6.31 5.65 25.64
C LEU A 97 4.91 6.25 25.83
N TRP A 98 4.29 6.11 26.98
CA TRP A 98 2.98 6.74 27.21
C TRP A 98 2.99 8.25 26.99
N HIS A 99 4.09 8.93 27.35
CA HIS A 99 4.28 10.37 27.16
C HIS A 99 5.15 10.73 25.95
N HIS A 100 5.38 9.74 25.04
CA HIS A 100 6.15 10.02 23.84
C HIS A 100 5.45 11.04 22.94
N ARG A 101 6.23 11.97 22.39
CA ARG A 101 5.77 13.02 21.47
C ARG A 101 6.76 13.19 20.33
N PRO A 102 6.27 13.46 19.11
CA PRO A 102 4.86 13.64 18.74
C PRO A 102 4.10 12.31 18.71
N ILE A 103 2.81 12.33 19.01
CA ILE A 103 1.95 11.13 18.99
C ILE A 103 1.90 10.45 17.58
N THR A 104 2.24 11.20 16.52
CA THR A 104 2.31 10.70 15.15
C THR A 104 3.46 9.73 14.88
N ASP A 105 4.40 9.56 15.81
CA ASP A 105 5.44 8.54 15.73
C ASP A 105 4.89 7.15 16.09
N ILE A 106 3.74 7.12 16.76
CA ILE A 106 3.08 5.88 17.13
C ILE A 106 2.39 5.28 15.91
N TRP A 107 2.63 4.00 15.68
CA TRP A 107 2.04 3.24 14.58
C TRP A 107 0.52 3.41 14.53
N ASN A 108 -0.02 3.60 13.33
CA ASN A 108 -1.43 3.88 13.02
C ASN A 108 -1.97 5.25 13.49
N ILE A 109 -1.17 6.12 14.08
CA ILE A 109 -1.58 7.49 14.41
C ILE A 109 -1.02 8.49 13.41
N GLY A 110 -1.77 8.76 12.36
CA GLY A 110 -1.42 9.79 11.37
C GLY A 110 -1.86 11.20 11.80
N ARG A 111 -1.44 12.21 11.01
CA ARG A 111 -1.76 13.62 11.26
C ARG A 111 -3.25 13.90 11.46
N GLY A 112 -4.13 13.20 10.74
CA GLY A 112 -5.57 13.38 10.85
C GLY A 112 -6.13 12.91 12.19
N ILE A 113 -5.60 11.83 12.77
CA ILE A 113 -5.96 11.34 14.10
C ILE A 113 -5.40 12.30 15.15
N ALA A 114 -4.11 12.64 15.06
CA ALA A 114 -3.46 13.58 15.98
C ALA A 114 -4.21 14.93 16.05
N PHE A 115 -4.57 15.52 14.90
CA PHE A 115 -5.34 16.78 14.84
C PHE A 115 -6.70 16.67 15.52
N ARG A 116 -7.38 15.52 15.42
CA ARG A 116 -8.68 15.32 16.10
C ARG A 116 -8.51 15.12 17.60
N LEU A 117 -7.47 14.42 18.05
CA LEU A 117 -7.13 14.25 19.46
C LEU A 117 -6.75 15.59 20.12
N GLU A 118 -6.01 16.44 19.41
CA GLU A 118 -5.60 17.77 19.89
C GLU A 118 -6.78 18.67 20.28
N LYS A 119 -7.93 18.56 19.62
CA LYS A 119 -9.16 19.29 19.98
C LYS A 119 -9.62 19.01 21.41
N TYR A 120 -9.24 17.89 21.96
CA TYR A 120 -9.56 17.44 23.32
C TYR A 120 -8.38 17.56 24.29
N GLY A 121 -7.28 18.21 23.86
CA GLY A 121 -6.07 18.34 24.65
C GLY A 121 -5.28 17.05 24.81
N ILE A 122 -5.51 16.07 23.94
CA ILE A 122 -4.82 14.77 23.95
C ILE A 122 -3.64 14.82 22.99
N HIS A 123 -2.41 14.71 23.51
CA HIS A 123 -1.17 14.86 22.76
C HIS A 123 -0.25 13.63 22.81
N ASP A 124 -0.59 12.63 23.61
CA ASP A 124 0.19 11.40 23.83
C ASP A 124 -0.74 10.23 24.16
N LEU A 125 -0.16 9.02 24.25
CA LEU A 125 -0.94 7.82 24.52
C LEU A 125 -1.49 7.78 25.95
N TYR A 126 -0.83 8.42 26.91
CA TYR A 126 -1.35 8.56 28.26
C TYR A 126 -2.70 9.31 28.25
N GLY A 127 -2.79 10.39 27.50
CA GLY A 127 -4.04 11.12 27.32
C GLY A 127 -5.13 10.28 26.65
N VAL A 128 -4.78 9.43 25.67
CA VAL A 128 -5.74 8.49 25.05
C VAL A 128 -6.22 7.44 26.07
N ALA A 129 -5.29 6.83 26.82
CA ALA A 129 -5.60 5.78 27.79
C ALA A 129 -6.49 6.24 28.96
N HIS A 130 -6.46 7.55 29.28
CA HIS A 130 -7.17 8.12 30.42
C HIS A 130 -8.37 9.01 30.05
N CYS A 131 -8.69 9.13 28.77
CA CYS A 131 -9.89 9.86 28.38
C CYS A 131 -11.16 9.00 28.43
N ASP A 132 -12.33 9.65 28.41
CA ASP A 132 -13.61 8.92 28.31
C ASP A 132 -13.68 8.22 26.95
N GLU A 133 -13.76 6.88 26.96
CA GLU A 133 -13.84 6.06 25.73
C GLU A 133 -15.01 6.48 24.83
N ARG A 134 -16.14 6.94 25.42
CA ARG A 134 -17.30 7.44 24.65
C ARG A 134 -16.95 8.62 23.77
N LEU A 135 -15.99 9.44 24.18
CA LEU A 135 -15.48 10.54 23.40
C LEU A 135 -14.73 10.02 22.17
N LEU A 136 -13.86 9.01 22.37
CA LEU A 136 -13.09 8.39 21.28
C LEU A 136 -14.01 7.68 20.27
N TYR A 137 -14.99 6.92 20.74
CA TYR A 137 -15.97 6.29 19.86
C TYR A 137 -16.82 7.32 19.08
N LYS A 138 -17.20 8.43 19.70
CA LYS A 138 -17.90 9.53 19.02
C LYS A 138 -17.07 10.15 17.91
N GLU A 139 -15.76 10.33 18.13
CA GLU A 139 -14.87 11.02 17.19
C GLU A 139 -14.34 10.08 16.09
N PHE A 140 -14.07 8.81 16.41
CA PHE A 140 -13.36 7.88 15.53
C PHE A 140 -14.21 6.67 15.09
N GLY A 141 -15.43 6.50 15.63
CA GLY A 141 -16.26 5.33 15.39
C GLY A 141 -15.57 4.05 15.85
N VAL A 142 -15.70 2.97 15.08
CA VAL A 142 -15.08 1.67 15.39
C VAL A 142 -13.54 1.74 15.46
N ASN A 143 -12.92 2.71 14.81
CA ASN A 143 -11.47 2.88 14.87
C ASN A 143 -10.97 3.35 16.24
N ALA A 144 -11.88 3.79 17.14
CA ALA A 144 -11.52 4.11 18.53
C ALA A 144 -10.98 2.90 19.28
N GLU A 145 -11.45 1.71 18.95
CA GLU A 145 -11.04 0.45 19.58
C GLU A 145 -9.52 0.24 19.45
N PHE A 146 -8.96 0.42 18.22
CA PHE A 146 -7.52 0.37 18.02
C PHE A 146 -6.75 1.42 18.82
N LEU A 147 -7.28 2.66 18.91
CA LEU A 147 -6.63 3.71 19.69
C LEU A 147 -6.59 3.38 21.18
N ILE A 148 -7.70 2.87 21.72
CA ILE A 148 -7.82 2.49 23.12
C ILE A 148 -6.90 1.31 23.44
N ASP A 149 -6.95 0.25 22.65
CA ASP A 149 -6.14 -0.93 22.87
C ASP A 149 -4.64 -0.62 22.75
N HIS A 150 -4.23 0.08 21.69
CA HIS A 150 -2.84 0.47 21.52
C HIS A 150 -2.35 1.42 22.62
N ALA A 151 -3.21 2.31 23.14
CA ALA A 151 -2.83 3.16 24.28
C ALA A 151 -2.54 2.36 25.55
N HIS A 152 -3.12 1.17 25.68
CA HIS A 152 -2.81 0.21 26.75
C HIS A 152 -1.79 -0.87 26.38
N GLY A 153 -1.12 -0.73 25.24
CA GLY A 153 -0.14 -1.72 24.76
C GLY A 153 -0.74 -3.05 24.34
N ARG A 154 -2.05 -3.08 24.09
CA ARG A 154 -2.78 -4.30 23.71
C ARG A 154 -2.90 -4.39 22.18
N GLU A 155 -2.74 -5.59 21.63
CA GLU A 155 -3.02 -5.95 20.26
C GLU A 155 -3.40 -7.43 20.22
N THR A 156 -4.57 -7.72 19.69
CA THR A 156 -5.12 -9.08 19.63
C THR A 156 -4.93 -9.73 18.26
N CYS A 157 -4.60 -8.92 17.23
CA CYS A 157 -4.32 -9.44 15.89
C CYS A 157 -3.00 -10.22 15.88
N GLU A 158 -3.03 -11.41 15.31
CA GLU A 158 -1.86 -12.25 15.08
C GLU A 158 -1.56 -12.37 13.57
N ILE A 159 -0.38 -12.87 13.21
CA ILE A 159 0.02 -13.04 11.80
C ILE A 159 -0.99 -13.93 11.04
N ARG A 160 -1.49 -14.99 11.68
CA ARG A 160 -2.52 -15.85 11.09
C ARG A 160 -3.82 -15.11 10.76
N ASP A 161 -4.21 -14.11 11.57
CA ASP A 161 -5.42 -13.32 11.33
C ASP A 161 -5.22 -12.40 10.13
N ILE A 162 -4.02 -11.83 9.98
CA ILE A 162 -3.65 -11.04 8.80
C ILE A 162 -3.73 -11.89 7.53
N HIS A 163 -3.20 -13.12 7.56
CA HIS A 163 -3.24 -14.03 6.42
C HIS A 163 -4.65 -14.53 6.10
N ALA A 164 -5.49 -14.71 7.11
CA ALA A 164 -6.88 -15.12 6.95
C ALA A 164 -7.79 -13.98 6.47
N TYR A 165 -7.33 -12.71 6.60
CA TYR A 165 -8.13 -11.55 6.25
C TYR A 165 -8.38 -11.46 4.75
N LYS A 166 -9.65 -11.42 4.37
CA LYS A 166 -10.08 -11.13 3.00
C LYS A 166 -10.58 -9.70 2.93
N SER A 167 -9.89 -8.88 2.16
CA SER A 167 -10.31 -7.49 1.94
C SER A 167 -11.73 -7.44 1.38
N LYS A 168 -12.55 -6.60 1.99
CA LYS A 168 -13.90 -6.27 1.48
C LYS A 168 -13.88 -5.05 0.55
N THR A 169 -12.68 -4.57 0.19
CA THR A 169 -12.57 -3.43 -0.72
C THR A 169 -13.03 -3.84 -2.11
N ASN A 170 -13.84 -2.98 -2.68
CA ASN A 170 -14.35 -3.11 -4.04
C ASN A 170 -13.66 -2.12 -4.98
N SER A 171 -12.37 -1.87 -4.77
CA SER A 171 -11.58 -0.97 -5.60
C SER A 171 -10.14 -1.46 -5.77
N ILE A 172 -9.57 -1.17 -6.94
CA ILE A 172 -8.15 -1.33 -7.25
C ILE A 172 -7.61 0.05 -7.61
N SER A 173 -6.49 0.44 -7.03
CA SER A 173 -5.94 1.78 -7.24
C SER A 173 -4.42 1.76 -7.45
N ASN A 174 -3.94 2.74 -8.18
CA ASN A 174 -2.52 2.99 -8.35
C ASN A 174 -2.24 4.49 -8.30
N SER A 175 -1.10 4.86 -7.74
CA SER A 175 -0.65 6.25 -7.63
C SER A 175 0.82 6.35 -8.02
N GLN A 176 1.17 7.42 -8.73
CA GLN A 176 2.52 7.69 -9.16
C GLN A 176 2.91 9.13 -8.88
N ILE A 177 4.06 9.33 -8.23
CA ILE A 177 4.78 10.60 -8.26
C ILE A 177 5.62 10.58 -9.54
N LEU A 178 5.45 11.60 -10.39
CA LEU A 178 6.17 11.73 -11.63
C LEU A 178 7.63 12.14 -11.37
N PHE A 179 8.54 11.73 -12.24
CA PHE A 179 9.99 11.94 -12.05
C PHE A 179 10.40 13.42 -12.03
N SER A 180 9.65 14.26 -12.75
CA SER A 180 9.83 15.71 -12.81
C SER A 180 8.45 16.38 -12.87
N ASP A 181 8.42 17.68 -13.07
CA ASP A 181 7.22 18.39 -13.44
C ASP A 181 6.83 18.05 -14.88
N TYR A 182 5.59 17.66 -15.09
CA TYR A 182 5.05 17.25 -16.37
C TYR A 182 4.04 18.26 -16.90
N THR A 183 4.03 18.43 -18.20
CA THR A 183 2.97 19.19 -18.89
C THR A 183 1.66 18.40 -18.87
N PHE A 184 0.58 19.09 -19.25
CA PHE A 184 -0.73 18.44 -19.39
C PHE A 184 -0.69 17.25 -20.38
N GLU A 185 -0.03 17.38 -21.51
CA GLU A 185 0.02 16.32 -22.53
C GLU A 185 0.96 15.17 -22.11
N ASP A 186 2.10 15.48 -21.51
CA ASP A 186 3.02 14.44 -21.02
C ASP A 186 2.39 13.61 -19.88
N ALA A 187 1.71 14.25 -18.94
CA ALA A 187 1.04 13.55 -17.85
C ALA A 187 -0.14 12.69 -18.33
N LEU A 188 -0.79 13.08 -19.44
CA LEU A 188 -1.83 12.27 -20.07
C LEU A 188 -1.27 10.94 -20.60
N ILE A 189 -0.05 10.92 -21.12
CA ILE A 189 0.63 9.69 -21.54
C ILE A 189 0.80 8.76 -20.34
N CYS A 190 1.32 9.28 -19.21
CA CYS A 190 1.48 8.50 -17.98
C CYS A 190 0.13 8.00 -17.43
N LEU A 191 -0.92 8.81 -17.51
CA LEU A 191 -2.28 8.37 -17.13
C LEU A 191 -2.72 7.15 -17.94
N LYS A 192 -2.56 7.20 -19.28
CA LYS A 192 -2.91 6.09 -20.17
C LYS A 192 -2.11 4.82 -19.88
N GLU A 193 -0.82 4.95 -19.53
CA GLU A 193 0.02 3.84 -19.09
C GLU A 193 -0.48 3.22 -17.77
N MET A 194 -0.91 4.06 -16.82
CA MET A 194 -1.47 3.60 -15.56
C MET A 194 -2.79 2.85 -15.76
N VAL A 195 -3.67 3.35 -16.65
CA VAL A 195 -4.92 2.68 -17.01
C VAL A 195 -4.64 1.33 -17.67
N ASP A 196 -3.67 1.24 -18.60
CA ASP A 196 -3.27 -0.03 -19.25
C ASP A 196 -2.82 -1.07 -18.21
N MET A 197 -1.98 -0.67 -17.28
CA MET A 197 -1.51 -1.56 -16.22
C MET A 197 -2.65 -2.05 -15.33
N LEU A 198 -3.52 -1.14 -14.90
CA LEU A 198 -4.59 -1.46 -13.95
C LEU A 198 -5.72 -2.27 -14.62
N SER A 199 -5.99 -2.06 -15.92
CA SER A 199 -6.94 -2.88 -16.68
C SER A 199 -6.46 -4.33 -16.84
N LEU A 200 -5.16 -4.54 -17.05
CA LEU A 200 -4.57 -5.89 -17.04
C LEU A 200 -4.69 -6.56 -15.67
N GLU A 201 -4.61 -5.81 -14.58
CA GLU A 201 -4.84 -6.35 -13.23
C GLU A 201 -6.30 -6.78 -13.02
N LEU A 202 -7.30 -6.06 -13.57
CA LEU A 202 -8.69 -6.52 -13.57
C LEU A 202 -8.84 -7.84 -14.31
N ILE A 203 -8.21 -7.97 -15.48
CA ILE A 203 -8.22 -9.22 -16.27
C ILE A 203 -7.61 -10.38 -15.48
N GLU A 204 -6.44 -10.17 -14.87
CA GLU A 204 -5.75 -11.18 -14.07
C GLU A 204 -6.60 -11.68 -12.89
N LYS A 205 -7.39 -10.77 -12.30
CA LYS A 205 -8.25 -11.08 -11.15
C LYS A 205 -9.67 -11.50 -11.54
N HIS A 206 -9.98 -11.61 -12.83
CA HIS A 206 -11.32 -11.87 -13.34
C HIS A 206 -12.38 -10.91 -12.78
N MET A 207 -12.08 -9.60 -12.80
CA MET A 207 -12.92 -8.55 -12.27
C MET A 207 -13.28 -7.51 -13.32
N VAL A 208 -14.40 -6.84 -13.11
CA VAL A 208 -14.87 -5.68 -13.87
C VAL A 208 -15.16 -4.51 -12.94
N ALA A 209 -15.00 -3.29 -13.43
CA ALA A 209 -15.28 -2.07 -12.71
C ALA A 209 -16.54 -1.38 -13.23
N SER A 210 -17.29 -0.72 -12.34
CA SER A 210 -18.42 0.15 -12.69
C SER A 210 -18.23 1.61 -12.30
N GLY A 211 -17.02 1.97 -11.85
CA GLY A 211 -16.67 3.35 -11.56
C GLY A 211 -15.18 3.59 -11.66
N ILE A 212 -14.83 4.85 -11.84
CA ILE A 212 -13.45 5.34 -11.91
C ILE A 212 -13.25 6.52 -10.97
N SER A 213 -12.02 6.71 -10.51
CA SER A 213 -11.61 7.89 -9.78
C SER A 213 -10.23 8.36 -10.24
N LEU A 214 -10.10 9.65 -10.49
CA LEU A 214 -8.87 10.32 -10.87
C LEU A 214 -8.47 11.35 -9.83
N GLY A 215 -7.20 11.37 -9.46
CA GLY A 215 -6.56 12.46 -8.71
C GLY A 215 -5.34 12.98 -9.45
N VAL A 216 -5.23 14.30 -9.60
CA VAL A 216 -4.11 14.98 -10.22
C VAL A 216 -3.52 15.95 -9.20
N GLY A 217 -2.26 15.72 -8.81
CA GLY A 217 -1.50 16.59 -7.92
C GLY A 217 -0.50 17.40 -8.70
N TYR A 218 -0.36 18.66 -8.30
CA TYR A 218 0.56 19.61 -8.90
C TYR A 218 1.82 19.76 -8.07
N SER A 219 2.82 20.42 -8.61
CA SER A 219 4.03 20.76 -7.87
C SER A 219 3.69 21.56 -6.61
N ARG A 220 4.57 21.44 -5.62
CA ARG A 220 4.33 21.97 -4.28
C ARG A 220 3.92 23.42 -4.32
N ASP A 221 2.85 23.76 -3.61
CA ASP A 221 2.33 25.12 -3.42
C ASP A 221 1.88 25.86 -4.71
N VAL A 222 1.79 25.13 -5.86
CA VAL A 222 1.35 25.74 -7.13
C VAL A 222 -0.17 25.75 -7.26
N ALA A 223 -0.83 24.63 -6.96
CA ALA A 223 -2.28 24.52 -7.07
C ALA A 223 -2.82 23.37 -6.20
N PRO A 224 -4.06 23.47 -5.71
CA PRO A 224 -4.72 22.35 -5.07
C PRO A 224 -4.95 21.22 -6.09
N SER A 225 -4.92 19.98 -5.59
CA SER A 225 -5.20 18.79 -6.40
C SER A 225 -6.57 18.88 -7.06
N THR A 226 -6.67 18.31 -8.25
CA THR A 226 -7.91 18.21 -9.04
C THR A 226 -8.22 16.76 -9.36
N GLY A 227 -9.33 16.51 -10.05
CA GLY A 227 -9.81 15.18 -10.41
C GLY A 227 -11.26 14.99 -10.05
N GLY A 228 -11.69 13.77 -9.87
CA GLY A 228 -13.06 13.43 -9.54
C GLY A 228 -13.32 11.94 -9.71
N SER A 229 -14.55 11.53 -9.43
CA SER A 229 -15.00 10.14 -9.59
C SER A 229 -16.24 10.12 -10.45
N GLU A 230 -16.36 9.09 -11.29
CA GLU A 230 -17.49 8.89 -12.18
C GLU A 230 -17.95 7.44 -12.16
N ARG A 231 -19.25 7.24 -12.37
CA ARG A 231 -19.82 5.93 -12.61
C ARG A 231 -19.77 5.64 -14.12
N LEU A 232 -19.33 4.44 -14.45
CA LEU A 232 -19.33 3.98 -15.82
C LEU A 232 -20.75 3.60 -16.28
N SER A 233 -21.02 3.71 -17.57
CA SER A 233 -22.30 3.31 -18.15
C SER A 233 -22.50 1.80 -18.11
N GLU A 234 -21.43 1.02 -18.11
CA GLU A 234 -21.40 -0.43 -18.04
C GLU A 234 -20.27 -0.94 -17.13
N GLN A 235 -20.36 -2.19 -16.70
CA GLN A 235 -19.27 -2.87 -15.99
C GLN A 235 -18.27 -3.38 -17.02
N THR A 236 -16.98 -3.03 -16.86
CA THR A 236 -15.98 -3.35 -17.89
C THR A 236 -14.58 -3.51 -17.31
N SER A 237 -13.74 -4.30 -17.98
CA SER A 237 -12.28 -4.38 -17.83
C SER A 237 -11.55 -3.94 -19.11
N SER A 238 -12.31 -3.49 -20.15
CA SER A 238 -11.76 -3.02 -21.42
C SER A 238 -10.90 -1.78 -21.24
N TYR A 239 -9.64 -1.85 -21.66
CA TYR A 239 -8.74 -0.71 -21.66
C TYR A 239 -9.30 0.43 -22.52
N ASP A 240 -9.82 0.11 -23.71
CA ASP A 240 -10.26 1.11 -24.68
C ASP A 240 -11.48 1.91 -24.16
N LYS A 241 -12.36 1.27 -23.40
CA LYS A 241 -13.48 1.95 -22.72
C LYS A 241 -12.99 2.77 -21.54
N LEU A 242 -12.20 2.16 -20.65
CA LEU A 242 -11.69 2.80 -19.44
C LEU A 242 -10.80 4.01 -19.74
N VAL A 243 -9.90 3.91 -20.73
CA VAL A 243 -9.00 5.03 -21.07
C VAL A 243 -9.75 6.24 -21.61
N LYS A 244 -10.85 6.04 -22.37
CA LYS A 244 -11.70 7.13 -22.86
C LYS A 244 -12.35 7.91 -21.71
N GLU A 245 -12.87 7.18 -20.73
CA GLU A 245 -13.49 7.80 -19.55
C GLU A 245 -12.46 8.54 -18.68
N PHE A 246 -11.28 7.95 -18.45
CA PHE A 246 -10.21 8.65 -17.76
C PHE A 246 -9.70 9.87 -18.52
N GLU A 247 -9.58 9.80 -19.83
CA GLU A 247 -9.19 10.95 -20.65
C GLU A 247 -10.24 12.05 -20.59
N SER A 248 -11.54 11.70 -20.59
CA SER A 248 -12.65 12.65 -20.47
C SER A 248 -12.57 13.41 -19.13
N ILE A 249 -12.51 12.69 -18.00
CA ILE A 249 -12.42 13.32 -16.67
C ILE A 249 -11.13 14.13 -16.52
N TYR A 250 -9.99 13.63 -17.04
CA TYR A 250 -8.73 14.33 -17.02
C TYR A 250 -8.81 15.66 -17.75
N ARG A 251 -9.30 15.67 -19.00
CA ARG A 251 -9.41 16.89 -19.83
C ARG A 251 -10.33 17.93 -19.23
N ARG A 252 -11.37 17.50 -18.52
CA ARG A 252 -12.35 18.39 -17.88
C ARG A 252 -11.85 18.98 -16.56
N THR A 253 -11.10 18.22 -15.75
CA THR A 253 -10.79 18.61 -14.39
C THR A 253 -9.35 19.10 -14.19
N THR A 254 -8.42 18.74 -15.08
CA THR A 254 -6.99 19.04 -14.92
C THR A 254 -6.64 20.45 -15.38
N ARG A 255 -5.85 21.17 -14.60
CA ARG A 255 -5.35 22.49 -14.95
C ARG A 255 -4.26 22.39 -16.02
N ARG A 256 -4.49 22.99 -17.16
CA ARG A 256 -3.61 22.87 -18.35
C ARG A 256 -2.25 23.54 -18.18
N THR A 257 -2.17 24.61 -17.38
CA THR A 257 -0.97 25.44 -17.23
C THR A 257 -0.16 25.12 -15.98
N ALA A 258 -0.70 24.32 -15.05
CA ALA A 258 -0.02 23.99 -13.82
C ALA A 258 0.84 22.74 -14.00
N PRO A 259 2.11 22.73 -13.52
CA PRO A 259 3.00 21.58 -13.60
C PRO A 259 2.46 20.42 -12.76
N ILE A 260 2.30 19.26 -13.40
CA ILE A 260 1.73 18.06 -12.78
C ILE A 260 2.85 17.21 -12.18
N ARG A 261 2.68 16.81 -10.91
CA ARG A 261 3.66 16.04 -10.15
C ARG A 261 3.16 14.69 -9.67
N LYS A 262 1.85 14.48 -9.60
CA LYS A 262 1.25 13.23 -9.11
C LYS A 262 0.01 12.87 -9.92
N LEU A 263 -0.10 11.58 -10.24
CA LEU A 263 -1.32 10.98 -10.77
C LEU A 263 -1.77 9.86 -9.83
N SER A 264 -3.07 9.76 -9.62
CA SER A 264 -3.71 8.69 -8.86
C SER A 264 -4.94 8.24 -9.61
N ILE A 265 -5.09 6.95 -9.85
CA ILE A 265 -6.27 6.37 -10.48
C ILE A 265 -6.81 5.24 -9.62
N ALA A 266 -8.12 5.06 -9.66
CA ALA A 266 -8.77 3.90 -9.08
C ALA A 266 -9.92 3.43 -9.97
N PHE A 267 -10.06 2.11 -10.06
CA PHE A 267 -11.29 1.45 -10.49
C PHE A 267 -12.09 1.16 -9.24
N THR A 268 -13.35 1.54 -9.22
CA THR A 268 -14.24 1.44 -8.06
C THR A 268 -15.47 0.58 -8.38
N ASN A 269 -16.11 0.08 -7.31
CA ASN A 269 -17.23 -0.83 -7.44
C ASN A 269 -16.90 -2.02 -8.35
N ILE A 270 -15.72 -2.62 -8.08
CA ILE A 270 -15.29 -3.82 -8.78
C ILE A 270 -16.08 -5.02 -8.26
N VAL A 271 -16.45 -5.89 -9.19
CA VAL A 271 -17.14 -7.16 -8.92
C VAL A 271 -16.46 -8.26 -9.73
N ASP A 272 -16.67 -9.48 -9.30
CA ASP A 272 -16.28 -10.66 -10.06
C ASP A 272 -17.00 -10.65 -11.42
N GLU A 273 -16.30 -11.00 -12.48
CA GLU A 273 -16.81 -10.99 -13.84
C GLU A 273 -18.03 -11.94 -14.02
N ASP A 274 -18.02 -13.05 -13.30
CA ASP A 274 -19.15 -14.01 -13.32
C ASP A 274 -20.41 -13.44 -12.65
N HIS A 275 -20.26 -12.44 -11.80
CA HIS A 275 -21.37 -11.73 -11.14
C HIS A 275 -21.72 -10.40 -11.83
N ALA A 276 -21.05 -10.06 -12.93
CA ALA A 276 -21.29 -8.83 -13.65
C ALA A 276 -22.70 -8.81 -14.26
N THR A 277 -23.41 -7.72 -14.04
CA THR A 277 -24.69 -7.50 -14.72
C THR A 277 -24.42 -7.07 -16.15
N LEU A 278 -24.41 -8.02 -17.05
CA LEU A 278 -24.37 -7.74 -18.48
C LEU A 278 -25.74 -7.16 -18.89
N GLN A 279 -25.80 -5.87 -19.07
CA GLN A 279 -26.93 -5.26 -19.75
C GLN A 279 -26.65 -5.26 -21.26
N PRO A 280 -27.19 -6.20 -22.05
CA PRO A 280 -26.93 -6.22 -23.48
C PRO A 280 -27.58 -5.00 -24.10
N ASP A 281 -26.75 -4.07 -24.56
CA ASP A 281 -27.20 -3.03 -25.48
C ASP A 281 -27.37 -3.66 -26.86
N LEU A 282 -28.45 -3.33 -27.54
CA LEU A 282 -28.73 -3.76 -28.93
C LEU A 282 -27.62 -3.34 -29.91
N PHE A 283 -26.79 -2.37 -29.52
CA PHE A 283 -25.70 -1.81 -30.31
C PHE A 283 -24.32 -2.17 -29.76
N SER A 284 -24.23 -3.10 -28.77
CA SER A 284 -22.96 -3.49 -28.18
C SER A 284 -22.06 -4.19 -29.22
N GLN A 285 -20.85 -3.72 -29.35
CA GLN A 285 -19.79 -4.26 -30.23
C GLN A 285 -19.19 -5.53 -29.60
N ARG A 286 -20.01 -6.56 -29.32
CA ARG A 286 -19.58 -7.80 -28.62
C ARG A 286 -18.36 -8.44 -29.25
N GLU A 287 -18.28 -8.47 -30.58
CA GLU A 287 -17.15 -9.07 -31.29
C GLU A 287 -15.85 -8.27 -31.06
N GLU A 288 -15.92 -6.94 -30.98
CA GLU A 288 -14.77 -6.09 -30.69
C GLU A 288 -14.33 -6.22 -29.23
N ASP A 289 -15.27 -6.27 -28.29
CA ASP A 289 -14.99 -6.48 -26.87
C ASP A 289 -14.33 -7.85 -26.62
N GLU A 290 -14.81 -8.91 -27.24
CA GLU A 290 -14.20 -10.25 -27.15
C GLU A 290 -12.80 -10.29 -27.78
N LYS A 291 -12.60 -9.60 -28.89
CA LYS A 291 -11.29 -9.50 -29.53
C LYS A 291 -10.30 -8.72 -28.66
N GLU A 292 -10.72 -7.60 -28.10
CA GLU A 292 -9.91 -6.83 -27.15
C GLU A 292 -9.55 -7.68 -25.94
N ARG A 293 -10.52 -8.40 -25.34
CA ARG A 293 -10.32 -9.28 -24.21
C ARG A 293 -9.24 -10.33 -24.48
N LYS A 294 -9.37 -11.06 -25.59
CA LYS A 294 -8.37 -12.06 -26.00
C LYS A 294 -6.98 -11.46 -26.20
N MET A 295 -6.91 -10.25 -26.76
CA MET A 295 -5.65 -9.52 -26.90
C MET A 295 -5.06 -9.15 -25.54
N GLN A 296 -5.84 -8.63 -24.60
CA GLN A 296 -5.37 -8.29 -23.26
C GLN A 296 -4.90 -9.54 -22.50
N GLU A 297 -5.59 -10.66 -22.61
CA GLU A 297 -5.16 -11.93 -22.01
C GLU A 297 -3.83 -12.42 -22.59
N ALA A 298 -3.65 -12.31 -23.90
CA ALA A 298 -2.38 -12.66 -24.54
C ALA A 298 -1.24 -11.73 -24.09
N VAL A 299 -1.50 -10.41 -23.98
CA VAL A 299 -0.54 -9.43 -23.44
C VAL A 299 -0.16 -9.78 -22.00
N LEU A 300 -1.13 -10.12 -21.17
CA LEU A 300 -0.91 -10.53 -19.78
C LEU A 300 -0.02 -11.77 -19.70
N ALA A 301 -0.34 -12.82 -20.47
CA ALA A 301 0.45 -14.06 -20.52
C ALA A 301 1.91 -13.82 -20.97
N ILE A 302 2.12 -12.94 -21.97
CA ILE A 302 3.47 -12.56 -22.40
C ILE A 302 4.21 -11.82 -21.28
N LYS A 303 3.57 -10.86 -20.62
CA LYS A 303 4.18 -10.08 -19.52
C LYS A 303 4.49 -10.95 -18.30
N GLN A 304 3.66 -11.92 -17.97
CA GLN A 304 3.91 -12.89 -16.88
C GLN A 304 5.10 -13.80 -17.21
N LYS A 305 5.22 -14.26 -18.45
CA LYS A 305 6.29 -15.19 -18.87
C LYS A 305 7.64 -14.50 -19.10
N PHE A 306 7.65 -13.31 -19.70
CA PHE A 306 8.86 -12.64 -20.18
C PHE A 306 9.15 -11.30 -19.48
N GLY A 307 8.36 -10.94 -18.46
CA GLY A 307 8.50 -9.72 -17.68
C GLY A 307 7.65 -8.55 -18.19
N LYS A 308 7.40 -7.59 -17.31
CA LYS A 308 6.47 -6.47 -17.52
C LYS A 308 6.82 -5.59 -18.72
N ASN A 309 8.09 -5.56 -19.14
CA ASN A 309 8.56 -4.76 -20.29
C ASN A 309 8.63 -5.55 -21.61
N ALA A 310 8.25 -6.83 -21.64
CA ALA A 310 8.32 -7.66 -22.83
C ALA A 310 7.40 -7.16 -23.95
N LEU A 311 6.25 -6.59 -23.58
CA LEU A 311 5.29 -6.02 -24.53
C LEU A 311 4.72 -4.73 -23.94
N LEU A 312 4.85 -3.61 -24.66
CA LEU A 312 4.37 -2.31 -24.25
C LEU A 312 3.63 -1.62 -25.41
N ARG A 313 2.70 -0.72 -25.09
CA ARG A 313 2.06 0.14 -26.09
C ARG A 313 3.06 1.14 -26.67
N GLY A 314 2.87 1.54 -27.94
CA GLY A 314 3.77 2.47 -28.62
C GLY A 314 4.00 3.78 -27.87
N MET A 315 2.99 4.29 -27.15
CA MET A 315 3.10 5.50 -26.32
C MET A 315 4.16 5.37 -25.21
N SER A 316 4.43 4.17 -24.71
CA SER A 316 5.42 3.91 -23.65
C SER A 316 6.88 4.05 -24.11
N TYR A 317 7.10 4.31 -25.40
CA TYR A 317 8.43 4.60 -25.98
C TYR A 317 8.68 6.08 -26.17
N THR A 318 7.73 6.96 -25.85
CA THR A 318 7.93 8.40 -25.88
C THR A 318 8.83 8.86 -24.73
N GLU A 319 9.46 10.04 -24.88
CA GLU A 319 10.47 10.54 -23.93
C GLU A 319 9.92 10.67 -22.49
N LYS A 320 8.68 11.12 -22.35
CA LYS A 320 8.05 11.37 -21.05
C LYS A 320 7.26 10.19 -20.48
N ALA A 321 7.21 9.08 -21.21
CA ALA A 321 6.57 7.86 -20.73
C ALA A 321 7.34 7.25 -19.54
N THR A 322 6.63 6.69 -18.59
CA THR A 322 7.21 6.20 -17.32
C THR A 322 7.17 4.70 -17.15
N ALA A 323 6.33 3.97 -17.89
CA ALA A 323 6.09 2.55 -17.69
C ALA A 323 7.35 1.69 -17.72
N ARG A 324 8.25 1.94 -18.68
CA ARG A 324 9.50 1.17 -18.86
C ARG A 324 10.41 1.25 -17.63
N VAL A 325 10.53 2.44 -17.05
CA VAL A 325 11.35 2.68 -15.84
C VAL A 325 10.61 2.12 -14.63
N ARG A 326 9.33 2.45 -14.47
CA ARG A 326 8.51 1.97 -13.33
C ARG A 326 8.46 0.47 -13.21
N ASN A 327 8.37 -0.26 -14.32
CA ASN A 327 8.32 -1.72 -14.32
C ASN A 327 9.61 -2.36 -13.77
N LYS A 328 10.71 -1.61 -13.67
CA LYS A 328 11.98 -2.04 -13.06
C LYS A 328 12.09 -1.65 -11.59
N LEU A 329 11.22 -0.75 -11.11
CA LEU A 329 11.24 -0.31 -9.71
C LEU A 329 10.60 -1.37 -8.81
N ILE A 330 11.15 -1.49 -7.61
CA ILE A 330 10.60 -2.32 -6.53
C ILE A 330 10.06 -1.35 -5.47
N GLY A 331 8.73 -1.38 -5.23
CA GLY A 331 8.08 -0.46 -4.27
C GLY A 331 8.26 1.03 -4.60
N GLY A 332 8.53 1.38 -5.89
CA GLY A 332 8.79 2.76 -6.31
C GLY A 332 10.26 3.21 -6.21
N HIS A 333 11.15 2.35 -5.74
CA HIS A 333 12.59 2.59 -5.61
C HIS A 333 13.39 1.77 -6.63
N ASN A 334 14.55 2.29 -7.05
CA ASN A 334 15.46 1.50 -7.88
C ASN A 334 15.92 0.27 -7.09
N GLY A 335 15.49 -0.91 -7.54
CA GLY A 335 16.14 -2.15 -7.14
C GLY A 335 17.55 -2.12 -7.70
N GLY A 336 18.58 -2.19 -6.86
CA GLY A 336 19.96 -2.28 -7.33
C GLY A 336 20.09 -3.40 -8.35
N GLU A 337 20.89 -3.14 -9.40
CA GLU A 337 21.31 -4.17 -10.37
C GLU A 337 22.19 -5.21 -9.70
#